data_899bb8486503924b6448418f3ccce8a2
#
_entry.id   899bb8486503924b6448418f3ccce8a2
#
_cell.length_a   1.000
_cell.length_b   1.000
_cell.length_c   1.000
_cell.angle_alpha   90.00
_cell.angle_beta   90.00
_cell.angle_gamma   90.00
#
_symmetry.space_group_name_H-M   'P 1'
#
loop_
_entity.id
_entity.type
_entity.pdbx_description
1 polymer ?
#
loop_
_entity_poly.entity_id
_entity_poly.type
_entity_poly.pdbx_seq_one_letter_code
_entity_poly.pdbx_strand_id
1 'polypeptide(L)'
;MDILSRLKAITPYVLTGEDALPYGRDWVGKYETAPLAVVRPGATEEVSAILTLCHETDTPVVPMGGNTGLTGATAAEGALVLSLDRMQTIREIRPEARLAVVEAGVILQNLHEATAEHGLTYPMTFGAKGSARIGGTLATNAGGSNVLRYGNTRDLCLGIEVVLADGRVLDLMSELHKDNSGYDLRDLIIGSEGTLGVISAAVVKLAPLPLAYASAMVTVPDLSAALDLLNALQTRTGGMVEAFEYMPRDYMANLKRFRADLTPPLGHNQDHTIFLEVASTMARDCTPDETGQLPLSAHLEETLGEMFEEGLVLDAALAQSEAQRRLMWEIREAAAEISVAIKPVVINDLCLPLDQIESFLSRAKTTLSALDPGFGTCVVAHLGDGNIHYTVYPSAPDLADPLMEAVEDIVKDMRGSFSAEHGIGLSKLPSMRRRKDPVALEMMRAVKAAFDPKGILNPGKTLP
;
A
#
# COMPACT_ATOMS: atom_id res chain seq x y z
N MET A 1 -2.83 -33.35 -26.07
CA MET A 1 -2.23 -33.28 -24.70
C MET A 1 -3.00 -32.23 -23.96
N ASP A 2 -3.51 -32.52 -22.77
CA ASP A 2 -4.22 -31.53 -21.97
C ASP A 2 -3.28 -30.41 -21.48
N ILE A 3 -3.85 -29.30 -21.07
CA ILE A 3 -3.05 -28.13 -20.64
C ILE A 3 -2.14 -28.46 -19.46
N LEU A 4 -2.59 -29.30 -18.51
CA LEU A 4 -1.79 -29.63 -17.32
C LEU A 4 -0.55 -30.42 -17.69
N SER A 5 -0.65 -31.35 -18.65
CA SER A 5 0.49 -32.09 -19.18
C SER A 5 1.49 -31.17 -19.89
N ARG A 6 1.00 -30.17 -20.64
CA ARG A 6 1.87 -29.19 -21.32
C ARG A 6 2.55 -28.26 -20.28
N LEU A 7 1.85 -27.82 -19.23
CA LEU A 7 2.43 -27.03 -18.16
C LEU A 7 3.53 -27.77 -17.40
N LYS A 8 3.32 -29.07 -17.11
CA LYS A 8 4.34 -29.91 -16.47
C LYS A 8 5.58 -30.15 -17.33
N ALA A 9 5.47 -29.99 -18.65
CA ALA A 9 6.63 -30.03 -19.55
C ALA A 9 7.45 -28.72 -19.51
N ILE A 10 6.83 -27.58 -19.13
CA ILE A 10 7.53 -26.29 -18.99
C ILE A 10 8.21 -26.23 -17.63
N THR A 11 7.48 -26.56 -16.56
CA THR A 11 8.02 -26.52 -15.19
C THR A 11 7.44 -27.70 -14.37
N PRO A 12 8.26 -28.37 -13.52
CA PRO A 12 7.75 -29.41 -12.63
C PRO A 12 6.90 -28.88 -11.48
N TYR A 13 6.89 -27.57 -11.24
CA TYR A 13 6.22 -26.93 -10.11
C TYR A 13 4.78 -26.56 -10.47
N VAL A 14 3.95 -27.57 -10.68
CA VAL A 14 2.51 -27.46 -10.99
C VAL A 14 1.71 -28.14 -9.88
N LEU A 15 0.93 -27.36 -9.12
CA LEU A 15 0.04 -27.83 -8.07
C LEU A 15 -1.38 -27.96 -8.62
N THR A 16 -2.09 -29.00 -8.22
CA THR A 16 -3.47 -29.28 -8.66
C THR A 16 -4.30 -29.83 -7.51
N GLY A 17 -5.63 -29.81 -7.62
CA GLY A 17 -6.52 -30.35 -6.60
C GLY A 17 -6.32 -29.65 -5.24
N GLU A 18 -6.22 -30.42 -4.17
CA GLU A 18 -6.10 -29.88 -2.79
C GLU A 18 -4.87 -28.98 -2.59
N ASP A 19 -3.75 -29.25 -3.26
CA ASP A 19 -2.54 -28.44 -3.17
C ASP A 19 -2.70 -27.04 -3.80
N ALA A 20 -3.66 -26.86 -4.70
CA ALA A 20 -3.95 -25.56 -5.33
C ALA A 20 -4.91 -24.71 -4.50
N LEU A 21 -5.75 -25.29 -3.64
CA LEU A 21 -6.79 -24.58 -2.90
C LEU A 21 -6.27 -23.41 -2.01
N PRO A 22 -5.11 -23.50 -1.33
CA PRO A 22 -4.60 -22.40 -0.55
C PRO A 22 -4.34 -21.12 -1.36
N TYR A 23 -4.07 -21.26 -2.66
CA TYR A 23 -3.88 -20.12 -3.58
C TYR A 23 -5.20 -19.52 -4.09
N GLY A 24 -6.34 -20.19 -3.85
CA GLY A 24 -7.66 -19.68 -4.20
C GLY A 24 -8.30 -18.79 -3.14
N ARG A 25 -7.65 -18.64 -1.98
CA ARG A 25 -8.17 -17.84 -0.87
C ARG A 25 -7.43 -16.52 -0.79
N ASP A 26 -8.17 -15.38 -0.76
CA ASP A 26 -7.59 -14.07 -0.55
C ASP A 26 -7.20 -13.83 0.93
N TRP A 27 -6.38 -12.81 1.20
CA TRP A 27 -5.91 -12.49 2.53
C TRP A 27 -7.04 -12.24 3.54
N VAL A 28 -8.10 -11.55 3.11
CA VAL A 28 -9.26 -11.20 3.96
C VAL A 28 -10.16 -12.40 4.22
N GLY A 29 -10.04 -13.46 3.41
CA GLY A 29 -10.93 -14.62 3.45
C GLY A 29 -12.35 -14.34 2.92
N LYS A 30 -12.51 -13.27 2.13
CA LYS A 30 -13.78 -12.91 1.49
C LYS A 30 -14.04 -13.71 0.21
N TYR A 31 -12.99 -14.01 -0.52
CA TYR A 31 -13.04 -14.75 -1.77
C TYR A 31 -12.35 -16.11 -1.59
N GLU A 32 -13.14 -17.18 -1.70
CA GLU A 32 -12.64 -18.55 -1.76
C GLU A 32 -12.99 -19.11 -3.13
N THR A 33 -11.99 -19.46 -3.92
CA THR A 33 -12.09 -19.89 -5.30
C THR A 33 -11.31 -21.19 -5.53
N ALA A 34 -11.68 -21.93 -6.57
CA ALA A 34 -10.99 -23.15 -6.97
C ALA A 34 -10.15 -22.91 -8.24
N PRO A 35 -8.84 -22.70 -8.13
CA PRO A 35 -7.96 -22.56 -9.29
C PRO A 35 -7.95 -23.83 -10.15
N LEU A 36 -7.83 -23.69 -11.49
CA LEU A 36 -7.57 -24.78 -12.40
C LEU A 36 -6.29 -25.55 -12.01
N ALA A 37 -5.24 -24.79 -11.75
CA ALA A 37 -3.95 -25.23 -11.23
C ALA A 37 -3.15 -24.03 -10.74
N VAL A 38 -2.05 -24.27 -10.04
CA VAL A 38 -1.04 -23.26 -9.69
C VAL A 38 0.27 -23.65 -10.35
N VAL A 39 0.84 -22.73 -11.15
CA VAL A 39 2.18 -22.87 -11.71
C VAL A 39 3.13 -21.91 -11.00
N ARG A 40 4.34 -22.40 -10.71
CA ARG A 40 5.34 -21.66 -9.95
C ARG A 40 6.65 -21.60 -10.74
N PRO A 41 6.74 -20.70 -11.76
CA PRO A 41 7.95 -20.54 -12.54
C PRO A 41 9.12 -20.04 -11.69
N GLY A 42 10.34 -20.42 -12.10
CA GLY A 42 11.59 -19.98 -11.47
C GLY A 42 12.40 -19.00 -12.31
N ALA A 43 11.94 -18.69 -13.54
CA ALA A 43 12.62 -17.78 -14.46
C ALA A 43 11.62 -17.12 -15.41
N THR A 44 12.02 -15.99 -16.01
CA THR A 44 11.19 -15.21 -16.96
C THR A 44 10.85 -16.04 -18.20
N GLU A 45 11.74 -16.94 -18.65
CA GLU A 45 11.53 -17.83 -19.78
C GLU A 45 10.42 -18.85 -19.50
N GLU A 46 10.32 -19.35 -18.26
CA GLU A 46 9.20 -20.23 -17.85
C GLU A 46 7.87 -19.43 -17.82
N VAL A 47 7.87 -18.18 -17.33
CA VAL A 47 6.69 -17.30 -17.38
C VAL A 47 6.25 -17.07 -18.81
N SER A 48 7.19 -16.77 -19.73
CA SER A 48 6.95 -16.58 -21.15
C SER A 48 6.33 -17.83 -21.80
N ALA A 49 6.90 -19.01 -21.56
CA ALA A 49 6.39 -20.27 -22.12
C ALA A 49 4.98 -20.60 -21.56
N ILE A 50 4.71 -20.35 -20.27
CA ILE A 50 3.41 -20.53 -19.64
C ILE A 50 2.37 -19.60 -20.27
N LEU A 51 2.68 -18.29 -20.40
CA LEU A 51 1.74 -17.33 -20.99
C LEU A 51 1.50 -17.59 -22.49
N THR A 52 2.53 -17.99 -23.25
CA THR A 52 2.37 -18.45 -24.64
C THR A 52 1.36 -19.61 -24.71
N LEU A 53 1.52 -20.62 -23.85
CA LEU A 53 0.61 -21.75 -23.80
C LEU A 53 -0.82 -21.31 -23.43
N CYS A 54 -0.98 -20.45 -22.43
CA CYS A 54 -2.30 -19.94 -22.01
C CYS A 54 -2.94 -19.10 -23.11
N HIS A 55 -2.16 -18.31 -23.83
CA HIS A 55 -2.62 -17.54 -24.99
C HIS A 55 -3.11 -18.45 -26.13
N GLU A 56 -2.38 -19.53 -26.44
CA GLU A 56 -2.79 -20.50 -27.46
C GLU A 56 -4.10 -21.22 -27.11
N THR A 57 -4.34 -21.48 -25.81
CA THR A 57 -5.45 -22.27 -25.30
C THR A 57 -6.59 -21.44 -24.71
N ASP A 58 -6.53 -20.12 -24.82
CA ASP A 58 -7.48 -19.16 -24.21
C ASP A 58 -7.69 -19.41 -22.69
N THR A 59 -6.63 -19.85 -22.00
CA THR A 59 -6.69 -20.16 -20.58
C THR A 59 -6.51 -18.89 -19.74
N PRO A 60 -7.46 -18.56 -18.85
CA PRO A 60 -7.32 -17.41 -17.96
C PRO A 60 -6.16 -17.59 -16.98
N VAL A 61 -5.40 -16.50 -16.75
CA VAL A 61 -4.24 -16.48 -15.83
C VAL A 61 -4.42 -15.40 -14.79
N VAL A 62 -4.21 -15.75 -13.53
CA VAL A 62 -4.18 -14.83 -12.39
C VAL A 62 -2.75 -14.76 -11.84
N PRO A 63 -2.01 -13.69 -12.12
CA PRO A 63 -0.69 -13.48 -11.52
C PRO A 63 -0.79 -13.28 -10.01
N MET A 64 0.12 -13.89 -9.26
CA MET A 64 0.13 -13.83 -7.79
C MET A 64 1.54 -13.57 -7.26
N GLY A 65 1.66 -12.53 -6.43
CA GLY A 65 2.86 -12.24 -5.63
C GLY A 65 2.75 -12.86 -4.22
N GLY A 66 2.72 -12.00 -3.19
CA GLY A 66 2.60 -12.41 -1.79
C GLY A 66 1.17 -12.71 -1.31
N ASN A 67 0.17 -12.52 -2.15
CA ASN A 67 -1.26 -12.68 -1.83
C ASN A 67 -1.72 -11.88 -0.61
N THR A 68 -1.19 -10.67 -0.43
CA THR A 68 -1.48 -9.76 0.69
C THR A 68 -2.54 -8.70 0.35
N GLY A 69 -3.08 -8.72 -0.88
CA GLY A 69 -4.07 -7.76 -1.35
C GLY A 69 -5.44 -7.90 -0.67
N LEU A 70 -6.16 -6.78 -0.54
CA LEU A 70 -7.42 -6.67 0.22
C LEU A 70 -8.67 -6.60 -0.66
N THR A 71 -8.52 -6.56 -1.99
CA THR A 71 -9.63 -6.31 -2.93
C THR A 71 -10.05 -7.53 -3.76
N GLY A 72 -9.48 -8.71 -3.48
CA GLY A 72 -9.77 -9.94 -4.23
C GLY A 72 -9.17 -9.97 -5.64
N ALA A 73 -8.10 -9.21 -5.90
CA ALA A 73 -7.41 -9.20 -7.20
C ALA A 73 -6.80 -10.56 -7.58
N THR A 74 -6.51 -11.41 -6.60
CA THR A 74 -5.93 -12.75 -6.77
C THR A 74 -6.95 -13.89 -6.78
N ALA A 75 -8.26 -13.59 -6.70
CA ALA A 75 -9.29 -14.61 -6.82
C ALA A 75 -9.24 -15.30 -8.21
N ALA A 76 -9.22 -16.64 -8.24
CA ALA A 76 -8.84 -17.41 -9.43
C ALA A 76 -9.79 -18.56 -9.73
N GLU A 77 -11.11 -18.30 -9.75
CA GLU A 77 -12.10 -19.34 -10.06
C GLU A 77 -11.89 -19.90 -11.48
N GLY A 78 -11.56 -21.19 -11.57
CA GLY A 78 -11.31 -21.87 -12.85
C GLY A 78 -10.10 -21.36 -13.66
N ALA A 79 -9.33 -20.41 -13.14
CA ALA A 79 -8.16 -19.83 -13.80
C ALA A 79 -6.85 -20.49 -13.34
N LEU A 80 -5.82 -20.37 -14.16
CA LEU A 80 -4.46 -20.74 -13.79
C LEU A 80 -3.87 -19.65 -12.87
N VAL A 81 -3.48 -20.01 -11.65
CA VAL A 81 -2.67 -19.12 -10.81
C VAL A 81 -1.22 -19.22 -11.24
N LEU A 82 -0.60 -18.06 -11.55
CA LEU A 82 0.82 -17.93 -11.86
C LEU A 82 1.50 -17.27 -10.66
N SER A 83 2.07 -18.08 -9.76
CA SER A 83 2.76 -17.60 -8.56
C SER A 83 4.24 -17.35 -8.82
N LEU A 84 4.69 -16.13 -8.53
CA LEU A 84 6.08 -15.72 -8.69
C LEU A 84 6.94 -16.02 -7.45
N ASP A 85 6.45 -16.82 -6.54
CA ASP A 85 7.06 -17.08 -5.23
C ASP A 85 8.43 -17.79 -5.27
N ARG A 86 8.84 -18.32 -6.44
CA ARG A 86 10.16 -18.90 -6.67
C ARG A 86 11.16 -17.94 -7.31
N MET A 87 10.72 -16.82 -7.85
CA MET A 87 11.56 -15.80 -8.46
C MET A 87 12.02 -14.78 -7.40
N GLN A 88 12.94 -15.21 -6.52
CA GLN A 88 13.32 -14.45 -5.30
C GLN A 88 14.76 -13.93 -5.33
N THR A 89 15.42 -13.92 -6.46
CA THR A 89 16.81 -13.48 -6.55
C THR A 89 16.90 -11.95 -6.52
N ILE A 90 17.68 -11.42 -5.59
CA ILE A 90 18.23 -10.07 -5.72
C ILE A 90 19.40 -10.21 -6.67
N ARG A 91 19.19 -9.82 -7.96
CA ARG A 91 20.18 -10.03 -9.04
C ARG A 91 21.42 -9.19 -8.82
N GLU A 92 21.23 -7.95 -8.32
CA GLU A 92 22.33 -7.02 -8.09
C GLU A 92 21.91 -5.93 -7.10
N ILE A 93 22.85 -5.47 -6.26
CA ILE A 93 22.76 -4.21 -5.51
C ILE A 93 23.96 -3.37 -5.92
N ARG A 94 23.72 -2.13 -6.35
CA ARG A 94 24.75 -1.16 -6.73
C ARG A 94 24.67 0.07 -5.81
N PRO A 95 25.45 0.08 -4.74
CA PRO A 95 25.41 1.15 -3.73
C PRO A 95 25.75 2.53 -4.29
N GLU A 96 26.71 2.62 -5.22
CA GLU A 96 27.15 3.88 -5.82
C GLU A 96 26.05 4.51 -6.68
N ALA A 97 25.24 3.69 -7.35
CA ALA A 97 24.10 4.13 -8.15
C ALA A 97 22.79 4.20 -7.34
N ARG A 98 22.82 3.72 -6.08
CA ARG A 98 21.65 3.61 -5.20
C ARG A 98 20.48 2.91 -5.88
N LEU A 99 20.73 1.76 -6.44
CA LEU A 99 19.70 0.93 -7.05
C LEU A 99 19.92 -0.56 -6.74
N ALA A 100 18.85 -1.34 -6.89
CA ALA A 100 18.89 -2.79 -6.88
C ALA A 100 18.10 -3.35 -8.07
N VAL A 101 18.60 -4.46 -8.63
CA VAL A 101 17.90 -5.27 -9.64
C VAL A 101 17.37 -6.51 -8.96
N VAL A 102 16.05 -6.66 -8.95
CA VAL A 102 15.38 -7.70 -8.16
C VAL A 102 14.35 -8.45 -8.99
N GLU A 103 14.18 -9.73 -8.72
CA GLU A 103 13.07 -10.50 -9.26
C GLU A 103 11.76 -10.18 -8.53
N ALA A 104 10.64 -10.34 -9.23
CA ALA A 104 9.32 -9.95 -8.75
C ALA A 104 8.83 -10.72 -7.51
N GLY A 105 9.36 -11.91 -7.26
CA GLY A 105 9.05 -12.73 -6.09
C GLY A 105 9.88 -12.41 -4.84
N VAL A 106 10.83 -11.47 -4.90
CA VAL A 106 11.60 -11.04 -3.72
C VAL A 106 10.65 -10.47 -2.67
N ILE A 107 10.78 -10.95 -1.43
CA ILE A 107 10.02 -10.44 -0.28
C ILE A 107 10.57 -9.06 0.10
N LEU A 108 9.67 -8.11 0.35
CA LEU A 108 10.04 -6.73 0.67
C LEU A 108 11.01 -6.64 1.86
N GLN A 109 10.77 -7.40 2.92
CA GLN A 109 11.65 -7.45 4.08
C GLN A 109 13.05 -7.98 3.73
N ASN A 110 13.15 -8.99 2.87
CA ASN A 110 14.44 -9.54 2.46
C ASN A 110 15.25 -8.49 1.66
N LEU A 111 14.57 -7.65 0.87
CA LEU A 111 15.23 -6.54 0.19
C LEU A 111 15.73 -5.49 1.18
N HIS A 112 14.94 -5.15 2.22
CA HIS A 112 15.39 -4.24 3.28
C HIS A 112 16.65 -4.76 3.97
N GLU A 113 16.65 -6.04 4.35
CA GLU A 113 17.79 -6.67 5.03
C GLU A 113 19.04 -6.66 4.17
N ALA A 114 18.92 -7.06 2.90
CA ALA A 114 20.06 -7.10 1.98
C ALA A 114 20.61 -5.69 1.66
N THR A 115 19.77 -4.69 1.51
CA THR A 115 20.22 -3.32 1.23
C THR A 115 20.81 -2.63 2.45
N ALA A 116 20.36 -3.01 3.67
CA ALA A 116 20.89 -2.47 4.92
C ALA A 116 22.38 -2.81 5.13
N GLU A 117 22.85 -3.96 4.62
CA GLU A 117 24.29 -4.33 4.63
C GLU A 117 25.16 -3.31 3.88
N HIS A 118 24.56 -2.52 2.99
CA HIS A 118 25.21 -1.47 2.23
C HIS A 118 24.90 -0.05 2.74
N GLY A 119 24.27 0.08 3.94
CA GLY A 119 23.83 1.37 4.47
C GLY A 119 22.70 2.03 3.65
N LEU A 120 21.93 1.21 2.93
CA LEU A 120 20.83 1.64 2.08
C LEU A 120 19.52 0.96 2.48
N THR A 121 18.41 1.49 2.02
CA THR A 121 17.09 0.88 2.16
C THR A 121 16.27 1.09 0.87
N TYR A 122 15.39 0.15 0.57
CA TYR A 122 14.28 0.38 -0.33
C TYR A 122 13.17 1.08 0.47
N PRO A 123 12.93 2.39 0.29
CA PRO A 123 12.19 3.19 1.25
C PRO A 123 10.68 3.05 1.09
N MET A 124 10.16 1.84 1.06
CA MET A 124 8.74 1.51 1.06
C MET A 124 8.47 0.49 2.17
N THR A 125 7.53 0.81 3.07
CA THR A 125 7.20 -0.03 4.20
C THR A 125 5.71 0.03 4.54
N PHE A 126 5.16 -1.11 4.91
CA PHE A 126 3.79 -1.29 5.40
C PHE A 126 3.68 -2.60 6.17
N GLY A 127 2.56 -2.82 6.88
CA GLY A 127 2.40 -3.95 7.80
C GLY A 127 2.66 -5.35 7.21
N ALA A 128 2.40 -5.57 5.91
CA ALA A 128 2.59 -6.86 5.25
C ALA A 128 4.01 -7.10 4.68
N LYS A 129 5.01 -6.28 5.02
CA LYS A 129 6.39 -6.35 4.47
C LYS A 129 7.04 -7.72 4.52
N GLY A 130 6.70 -8.54 5.52
CA GLY A 130 7.24 -9.91 5.68
C GLY A 130 6.69 -10.94 4.69
N SER A 131 5.64 -10.59 3.92
CA SER A 131 5.00 -11.50 2.95
C SER A 131 4.82 -10.87 1.57
N ALA A 132 4.68 -9.54 1.50
CA ALA A 132 4.54 -8.82 0.25
C ALA A 132 5.78 -8.99 -0.64
N ARG A 133 5.55 -9.12 -1.95
CA ARG A 133 6.59 -9.31 -2.95
C ARG A 133 6.68 -8.11 -3.87
N ILE A 134 7.88 -7.80 -4.34
CA ILE A 134 8.16 -6.62 -5.16
C ILE A 134 7.27 -6.55 -6.41
N GLY A 135 7.06 -7.65 -7.13
CA GLY A 135 6.13 -7.66 -8.27
C GLY A 135 4.69 -7.37 -7.89
N GLY A 136 4.25 -7.82 -6.70
CA GLY A 136 2.92 -7.51 -6.16
C GLY A 136 2.78 -6.04 -5.78
N THR A 137 3.79 -5.45 -5.12
CA THR A 137 3.77 -4.02 -4.76
C THR A 137 3.78 -3.12 -5.99
N LEU A 138 4.52 -3.50 -7.05
CA LEU A 138 4.49 -2.81 -8.33
C LEU A 138 3.12 -2.96 -9.02
N ALA A 139 2.56 -4.18 -9.05
CA ALA A 139 1.27 -4.44 -9.71
C ALA A 139 0.11 -3.64 -9.09
N THR A 140 0.16 -3.31 -7.81
CA THR A 140 -0.84 -2.49 -7.11
C THR A 140 -0.43 -1.03 -6.95
N ASN A 141 0.80 -0.65 -7.34
CA ASN A 141 1.41 0.63 -7.01
C ASN A 141 1.29 0.94 -5.51
N ALA A 142 1.72 -0.01 -4.69
CA ALA A 142 1.56 0.04 -3.24
C ALA A 142 2.18 1.31 -2.63
N GLY A 143 1.54 1.81 -1.59
CA GLY A 143 2.02 2.88 -0.72
C GLY A 143 2.30 2.38 0.69
N GLY A 144 2.47 3.29 1.61
CA GLY A 144 2.69 3.04 3.04
C GLY A 144 3.03 4.33 3.77
N SER A 145 3.40 4.23 5.03
CA SER A 145 3.56 5.40 5.93
C SER A 145 4.58 6.43 5.44
N ASN A 146 5.60 6.02 4.69
CA ASN A 146 6.68 6.91 4.25
C ASN A 146 6.56 7.40 2.79
N VAL A 147 5.39 7.23 2.17
CA VAL A 147 5.03 7.83 0.87
C VAL A 147 5.21 9.35 0.90
N LEU A 148 4.88 9.98 2.02
CA LEU A 148 5.08 11.40 2.27
C LEU A 148 6.50 11.90 1.92
N ARG A 149 7.52 11.08 2.17
CA ARG A 149 8.93 11.43 1.94
C ARG A 149 9.49 10.89 0.61
N TYR A 150 9.12 9.67 0.25
CA TYR A 150 9.81 8.94 -0.82
C TYR A 150 8.93 8.64 -2.03
N GLY A 151 7.63 8.94 -1.95
CA GLY A 151 6.66 8.53 -2.97
C GLY A 151 6.23 7.06 -2.83
N ASN A 152 5.35 6.64 -3.73
CA ASN A 152 4.86 5.27 -3.79
C ASN A 152 5.78 4.36 -4.61
N THR A 153 5.40 3.10 -4.79
CA THR A 153 6.20 2.10 -5.51
C THR A 153 6.57 2.53 -6.93
N ARG A 154 5.68 3.25 -7.66
CA ARG A 154 5.96 3.77 -9.01
C ARG A 154 7.10 4.78 -8.98
N ASP A 155 7.12 5.69 -8.00
CA ASP A 155 8.17 6.69 -7.84
C ASP A 155 9.53 6.05 -7.53
N LEU A 156 9.50 4.89 -6.88
CA LEU A 156 10.68 4.13 -6.46
C LEU A 156 11.17 3.13 -7.53
N CYS A 157 10.52 3.04 -8.69
CA CYS A 157 10.88 2.12 -9.77
C CYS A 157 11.53 2.86 -10.93
N LEU A 158 12.68 2.35 -11.41
CA LEU A 158 13.36 2.85 -12.61
C LEU A 158 13.02 2.03 -13.85
N GLY A 159 12.86 0.71 -13.69
CA GLY A 159 12.62 -0.19 -14.81
C GLY A 159 11.92 -1.47 -14.37
N ILE A 160 11.29 -2.14 -15.33
CA ILE A 160 10.61 -3.42 -15.12
C ILE A 160 10.86 -4.36 -16.32
N GLU A 161 10.90 -5.65 -16.03
CA GLU A 161 10.79 -6.71 -17.02
C GLU A 161 9.37 -7.29 -16.94
N VAL A 162 8.70 -7.40 -18.07
CA VAL A 162 7.28 -7.78 -18.13
C VAL A 162 7.05 -8.84 -19.18
N VAL A 163 6.30 -9.89 -18.85
CA VAL A 163 5.82 -10.86 -19.83
C VAL A 163 4.38 -10.51 -20.22
N LEU A 164 4.17 -10.27 -21.53
CA LEU A 164 2.87 -9.93 -22.11
C LEU A 164 1.97 -11.18 -22.20
N ALA A 165 0.68 -10.95 -22.48
CA ALA A 165 -0.32 -12.02 -22.59
C ALA A 165 0.03 -13.09 -23.63
N ASP A 166 0.72 -12.75 -24.71
CA ASP A 166 1.16 -13.65 -25.78
C ASP A 166 2.54 -14.32 -25.53
N GLY A 167 3.12 -14.08 -24.33
CA GLY A 167 4.39 -14.65 -23.91
C GLY A 167 5.62 -13.83 -24.32
N ARG A 168 5.49 -12.76 -25.13
CA ARG A 168 6.64 -11.90 -25.42
C ARG A 168 7.15 -11.20 -24.17
N VAL A 169 8.46 -11.13 -24.03
CA VAL A 169 9.11 -10.37 -22.96
C VAL A 169 9.29 -8.93 -23.41
N LEU A 170 8.74 -8.01 -22.67
CA LEU A 170 8.94 -6.56 -22.82
C LEU A 170 9.99 -6.13 -21.81
N ASP A 171 11.19 -5.84 -22.33
CA ASP A 171 12.32 -5.37 -21.52
C ASP A 171 12.27 -3.85 -21.41
N LEU A 172 11.90 -3.37 -20.22
CA LEU A 172 11.94 -1.97 -19.80
C LEU A 172 12.89 -1.81 -18.60
N MET A 173 13.92 -2.64 -18.47
CA MET A 173 14.88 -2.64 -17.37
C MET A 173 15.85 -1.45 -17.45
N SER A 174 15.28 -0.24 -17.55
CA SER A 174 16.04 1.01 -17.54
C SER A 174 16.54 1.32 -16.13
N GLU A 175 17.76 1.86 -16.07
CA GLU A 175 18.36 2.38 -14.82
C GLU A 175 18.40 3.91 -14.83
N LEU A 176 17.81 4.51 -15.84
CA LEU A 176 17.86 5.94 -16.08
C LEU A 176 16.81 6.68 -15.26
N HIS A 177 17.22 7.79 -14.64
CA HIS A 177 16.29 8.72 -13.99
C HIS A 177 15.52 9.60 -14.99
N LYS A 178 15.98 9.67 -16.24
CA LYS A 178 15.35 10.47 -17.31
C LYS A 178 15.35 9.68 -18.60
N ASP A 179 14.18 9.46 -19.16
CA ASP A 179 13.97 8.89 -20.48
C ASP A 179 12.68 9.45 -21.09
N ASN A 180 12.80 10.20 -22.17
CA ASN A 180 11.69 10.80 -22.92
C ASN A 180 11.60 10.18 -24.34
N SER A 181 12.05 8.95 -24.54
CA SER A 181 12.09 8.30 -25.86
C SER A 181 10.77 7.64 -26.27
N GLY A 182 9.63 8.09 -25.74
CA GLY A 182 8.31 7.60 -26.09
C GLY A 182 7.34 7.64 -24.92
N TYR A 183 6.23 6.88 -25.03
CA TYR A 183 5.30 6.70 -23.92
C TYR A 183 5.94 5.87 -22.80
N ASP A 184 5.69 6.24 -21.55
CA ASP A 184 6.15 5.46 -20.41
C ASP A 184 5.25 4.22 -20.23
N LEU A 185 5.68 3.11 -20.82
CA LEU A 185 4.99 1.82 -20.72
C LEU A 185 5.14 1.20 -19.34
N ARG A 186 6.25 1.50 -18.63
CA ARG A 186 6.44 1.06 -17.24
C ARG A 186 5.33 1.59 -16.35
N ASP A 187 5.03 2.88 -16.43
CA ASP A 187 4.00 3.52 -15.61
C ASP A 187 2.57 3.11 -15.99
N LEU A 188 2.34 2.61 -17.22
CA LEU A 188 1.07 1.98 -17.58
C LEU A 188 0.89 0.60 -16.90
N ILE A 189 1.97 -0.16 -16.74
CA ILE A 189 1.94 -1.52 -16.19
C ILE A 189 1.92 -1.50 -14.66
N ILE A 190 2.67 -0.57 -14.02
CA ILE A 190 2.63 -0.38 -12.57
C ILE A 190 1.23 0.09 -12.16
N GLY A 191 0.60 -0.63 -11.23
CA GLY A 191 -0.79 -0.36 -10.80
C GLY A 191 -1.86 -1.00 -11.67
N SER A 192 -1.49 -1.87 -12.64
CA SER A 192 -2.45 -2.57 -13.50
C SER A 192 -3.03 -3.85 -12.88
N GLU A 193 -2.62 -4.22 -11.68
CA GLU A 193 -3.08 -5.43 -10.97
C GLU A 193 -2.94 -6.71 -11.81
N GLY A 194 -1.87 -6.81 -12.62
CA GLY A 194 -1.60 -7.96 -13.47
C GLY A 194 -2.51 -8.11 -14.69
N THR A 195 -3.29 -7.08 -15.04
CA THR A 195 -4.18 -7.10 -16.21
C THR A 195 -3.49 -6.76 -17.52
N LEU A 196 -2.33 -6.08 -17.50
CA LEU A 196 -1.59 -5.67 -18.70
C LEU A 196 -0.34 -6.51 -18.97
N GLY A 197 0.14 -7.26 -17.99
CA GLY A 197 1.33 -8.09 -18.09
C GLY A 197 1.72 -8.68 -16.75
N VAL A 198 2.65 -9.61 -16.74
CA VAL A 198 3.24 -10.20 -15.54
C VAL A 198 4.63 -9.63 -15.33
N ILE A 199 4.82 -8.82 -14.29
CA ILE A 199 6.13 -8.28 -13.92
C ILE A 199 6.99 -9.41 -13.39
N SER A 200 8.15 -9.66 -14.01
CA SER A 200 9.09 -10.71 -13.63
C SER A 200 10.32 -10.19 -12.88
N ALA A 201 10.75 -8.96 -13.16
CA ALA A 201 11.84 -8.29 -12.46
C ALA A 201 11.67 -6.78 -12.46
N ALA A 202 12.44 -6.08 -11.62
CA ALA A 202 12.44 -4.63 -11.54
C ALA A 202 13.82 -4.06 -11.18
N VAL A 203 14.05 -2.82 -11.59
CA VAL A 203 15.12 -1.94 -11.10
C VAL A 203 14.49 -0.95 -10.13
N VAL A 204 14.88 -1.00 -8.87
CA VAL A 204 14.32 -0.17 -7.79
C VAL A 204 15.36 0.81 -7.25
N LYS A 205 14.89 2.01 -6.88
CA LYS A 205 15.70 3.06 -6.26
C LYS A 205 15.92 2.74 -4.78
N LEU A 206 17.13 2.99 -4.31
CA LEU A 206 17.49 2.89 -2.90
C LEU A 206 17.77 4.28 -2.33
N ALA A 207 17.42 4.46 -1.07
CA ALA A 207 17.75 5.65 -0.28
C ALA A 207 18.81 5.29 0.77
N PRO A 208 19.58 6.27 1.26
CA PRO A 208 20.40 6.05 2.44
C PRO A 208 19.56 5.58 3.61
N LEU A 209 20.04 4.54 4.31
CA LEU A 209 19.38 4.08 5.53
C LEU A 209 19.45 5.18 6.60
N PRO A 210 18.33 5.57 7.23
CA PRO A 210 18.36 6.53 8.33
C PRO A 210 19.26 6.06 9.49
N LEU A 211 20.06 6.98 10.00
CA LEU A 211 20.97 6.75 11.11
C LEU A 211 20.31 7.04 12.47
N ALA A 212 19.31 7.89 12.49
CA ALA A 212 18.52 8.22 13.67
C ALA A 212 17.08 8.53 13.32
N TYR A 213 16.20 8.26 14.28
CA TYR A 213 14.79 8.60 14.27
C TYR A 213 14.45 9.43 15.49
N ALA A 214 13.56 10.40 15.32
CA ALA A 214 12.90 11.12 16.40
C ALA A 214 11.39 11.02 16.18
N SER A 215 10.68 10.47 17.17
CA SER A 215 9.25 10.17 17.07
C SER A 215 8.49 10.81 18.21
N ALA A 216 7.29 11.27 17.94
CA ALA A 216 6.40 11.85 18.95
C ALA A 216 4.95 11.47 18.67
N MET A 217 4.16 11.39 19.74
CA MET A 217 2.70 11.53 19.67
C MET A 217 2.33 12.92 20.16
N VAL A 218 1.51 13.62 19.39
CA VAL A 218 1.04 14.96 19.75
C VAL A 218 -0.47 15.03 19.65
N THR A 219 -1.07 15.95 20.42
CA THR A 219 -2.48 16.32 20.28
C THR A 219 -2.58 17.71 19.66
N VAL A 220 -3.53 17.87 18.76
CA VAL A 220 -3.78 19.12 18.03
C VAL A 220 -5.23 19.55 18.23
N PRO A 221 -5.57 20.86 18.14
CA PRO A 221 -6.94 21.33 18.31
C PRO A 221 -7.89 20.87 17.21
N ASP A 222 -7.39 20.81 15.96
CA ASP A 222 -8.14 20.43 14.76
C ASP A 222 -7.18 19.98 13.65
N LEU A 223 -7.71 19.57 12.49
CA LEU A 223 -6.90 19.11 11.36
C LEU A 223 -6.25 20.25 10.57
N SER A 224 -6.74 21.48 10.68
CA SER A 224 -6.05 22.64 10.12
C SER A 224 -4.72 22.87 10.84
N ALA A 225 -4.73 22.86 12.18
CA ALA A 225 -3.52 22.93 12.99
C ALA A 225 -2.57 21.75 12.73
N ALA A 226 -3.11 20.53 12.45
CA ALA A 226 -2.28 19.38 12.06
C ALA A 226 -1.52 19.65 10.74
N LEU A 227 -2.15 20.27 9.74
CA LEU A 227 -1.50 20.61 8.48
C LEU A 227 -0.45 21.72 8.66
N ASP A 228 -0.73 22.72 9.48
CA ASP A 228 0.23 23.77 9.81
C ASP A 228 1.45 23.17 10.54
N LEU A 229 1.23 22.23 11.46
CA LEU A 229 2.30 21.46 12.12
C LEU A 229 3.13 20.67 11.10
N LEU A 230 2.48 19.95 10.17
CA LEU A 230 3.18 19.22 9.12
C LEU A 230 4.07 20.14 8.27
N ASN A 231 3.52 21.27 7.81
CA ASN A 231 4.25 22.25 7.00
C ASN A 231 5.43 22.85 7.76
N ALA A 232 5.25 23.15 9.06
CA ALA A 232 6.32 23.63 9.92
C ALA A 232 7.44 22.57 10.07
N LEU A 233 7.08 21.31 10.35
CA LEU A 233 8.03 20.20 10.43
C LEU A 233 8.78 20.00 9.12
N GLN A 234 8.09 19.95 7.98
CA GLN A 234 8.72 19.81 6.66
C GLN A 234 9.74 20.93 6.39
N THR A 235 9.37 22.18 6.72
CA THR A 235 10.24 23.34 6.52
C THR A 235 11.46 23.28 7.43
N ARG A 236 11.28 23.01 8.73
CA ARG A 236 12.34 23.04 9.74
C ARG A 236 13.28 21.86 9.66
N THR A 237 12.78 20.71 9.24
CA THR A 237 13.59 19.50 9.08
C THR A 237 14.16 19.32 7.67
N GLY A 238 13.85 20.23 6.72
CA GLY A 238 14.29 20.09 5.32
C GLY A 238 13.72 18.83 4.64
N GLY A 239 12.47 18.46 4.96
CA GLY A 239 11.80 17.33 4.34
C GLY A 239 12.14 15.97 4.94
N MET A 240 12.54 15.91 6.21
CA MET A 240 12.92 14.65 6.88
C MET A 240 11.73 13.93 7.56
N VAL A 241 10.49 14.41 7.44
CA VAL A 241 9.30 13.74 8.00
C VAL A 241 9.02 12.46 7.22
N GLU A 242 9.05 11.30 7.88
CA GLU A 242 8.77 9.99 7.28
C GLU A 242 7.37 9.46 7.56
N ALA A 243 6.79 9.84 8.70
CA ALA A 243 5.42 9.47 9.05
C ALA A 243 4.68 10.64 9.66
N PHE A 244 3.40 10.77 9.32
CA PHE A 244 2.49 11.75 9.89
C PHE A 244 1.07 11.14 9.89
N GLU A 245 0.75 10.47 11.01
CA GLU A 245 -0.36 9.52 11.11
C GLU A 245 -1.44 10.05 12.04
N TYR A 246 -2.65 10.16 11.53
CA TYR A 246 -3.80 10.66 12.29
C TYR A 246 -4.58 9.52 12.94
N MET A 247 -4.86 9.69 14.22
CA MET A 247 -5.61 8.76 15.07
C MET A 247 -6.61 9.53 15.92
N PRO A 248 -7.90 9.64 15.52
CA PRO A 248 -8.93 10.35 16.26
C PRO A 248 -9.45 9.58 17.49
N ARG A 249 -10.31 10.23 18.26
CA ARG A 249 -10.91 9.70 19.50
C ARG A 249 -11.61 8.34 19.30
N ASP A 250 -12.30 8.13 18.19
CA ASP A 250 -12.99 6.86 17.92
C ASP A 250 -12.01 5.70 17.75
N TYR A 251 -10.87 5.94 17.07
CA TYR A 251 -9.76 4.98 17.00
C TYR A 251 -9.21 4.68 18.38
N MET A 252 -8.91 5.71 19.18
CA MET A 252 -8.36 5.54 20.53
C MET A 252 -9.32 4.79 21.47
N ALA A 253 -10.63 4.98 21.29
CA ALA A 253 -11.65 4.23 22.03
C ALA A 253 -11.66 2.75 21.62
N ASN A 254 -11.54 2.45 20.34
CA ASN A 254 -11.45 1.08 19.83
C ASN A 254 -10.12 0.42 20.23
N LEU A 255 -9.00 1.14 20.19
CA LEU A 255 -7.71 0.66 20.71
C LEU A 255 -7.84 0.21 22.16
N LYS A 256 -8.38 1.06 23.03
CA LYS A 256 -8.61 0.71 24.44
C LYS A 256 -9.49 -0.53 24.62
N ARG A 257 -10.46 -0.73 23.72
CA ARG A 257 -11.40 -1.85 23.80
C ARG A 257 -10.78 -3.17 23.33
N PHE A 258 -10.01 -3.16 22.26
CA PHE A 258 -9.55 -4.38 21.57
C PHE A 258 -8.08 -4.68 21.80
N ARG A 259 -7.28 -3.68 22.16
CA ARG A 259 -5.84 -3.77 22.44
C ARG A 259 -5.50 -3.03 23.74
N ALA A 260 -6.13 -3.44 24.83
CA ALA A 260 -5.92 -2.86 26.16
C ALA A 260 -4.47 -3.01 26.69
N ASP A 261 -3.69 -3.86 26.04
CA ASP A 261 -2.25 -4.01 26.24
C ASP A 261 -1.45 -2.80 25.72
N LEU A 262 -1.98 -2.04 24.77
CA LEU A 262 -1.36 -0.85 24.20
C LEU A 262 -1.93 0.41 24.86
N THR A 263 -1.06 1.13 25.59
CA THR A 263 -1.44 2.39 26.24
C THR A 263 -0.71 3.56 25.58
N PRO A 264 -1.45 4.47 24.88
CA PRO A 264 -0.86 5.65 24.28
C PRO A 264 -0.23 6.57 25.34
N PRO A 265 0.93 7.19 25.06
CA PRO A 265 1.61 8.08 26.03
C PRO A 265 0.73 9.26 26.50
N LEU A 266 -0.17 9.77 25.64
CA LEU A 266 -1.09 10.87 25.92
C LEU A 266 -2.48 10.38 26.37
N GLY A 267 -2.64 9.08 26.59
CA GLY A 267 -3.92 8.46 26.95
C GLY A 267 -4.88 8.30 25.77
N HIS A 268 -6.13 7.87 26.09
CA HIS A 268 -7.11 7.49 25.06
C HIS A 268 -8.20 8.54 24.81
N ASN A 269 -8.14 9.69 25.47
CA ASN A 269 -9.27 10.65 25.49
C ASN A 269 -9.05 11.88 24.59
N GLN A 270 -8.02 11.85 23.77
CA GLN A 270 -7.70 12.96 22.86
C GLN A 270 -8.60 12.95 21.63
N ASP A 271 -9.04 14.13 21.18
CA ASP A 271 -9.89 14.25 19.99
C ASP A 271 -9.09 14.01 18.70
N HIS A 272 -7.91 14.59 18.63
CA HIS A 272 -7.01 14.52 17.48
C HIS A 272 -5.61 14.17 17.94
N THR A 273 -5.16 12.96 17.69
CA THR A 273 -3.79 12.51 17.95
C THR A 273 -3.05 12.34 16.64
N ILE A 274 -1.85 12.88 16.56
CA ILE A 274 -0.91 12.68 15.46
C ILE A 274 0.27 11.89 16.01
N PHE A 275 0.61 10.78 15.36
CA PHE A 275 1.93 10.17 15.49
C PHE A 275 2.79 10.69 14.35
N LEU A 276 3.95 11.22 14.67
CA LEU A 276 4.91 11.72 13.70
C LEU A 276 6.30 11.15 13.94
N GLU A 277 7.03 10.96 12.84
CA GLU A 277 8.41 10.49 12.86
C GLU A 277 9.26 11.25 11.86
N VAL A 278 10.42 11.71 12.33
CA VAL A 278 11.45 12.37 11.53
C VAL A 278 12.67 11.47 11.51
N ALA A 279 13.30 11.30 10.34
CA ALA A 279 14.46 10.45 10.18
C ALA A 279 15.62 11.18 9.49
N SER A 280 16.82 11.08 10.04
CA SER A 280 18.02 11.70 9.49
C SER A 280 19.07 10.68 9.04
N THR A 281 19.71 10.99 7.92
CA THR A 281 20.89 10.29 7.39
C THR A 281 22.19 11.06 7.65
N MET A 282 22.12 12.20 8.34
CA MET A 282 23.27 13.09 8.59
C MET A 282 23.94 12.70 9.92
N ALA A 283 25.25 12.44 9.90
CA ALA A 283 26.00 12.07 11.08
C ALA A 283 25.90 13.09 12.24
N ARG A 284 25.81 14.39 11.92
CA ARG A 284 25.65 15.44 12.93
C ARG A 284 24.38 15.32 13.76
N ASP A 285 23.32 14.77 13.20
CA ASP A 285 22.00 14.63 13.84
C ASP A 285 21.91 13.35 14.68
N CYS A 286 22.88 12.43 14.48
CA CYS A 286 22.89 11.09 15.03
C CYS A 286 23.97 10.86 16.08
N THR A 287 24.85 11.84 16.32
CA THR A 287 25.90 11.77 17.35
C THR A 287 25.38 12.39 18.64
N PRO A 288 25.19 11.59 19.72
CA PRO A 288 24.71 12.11 20.99
C PRO A 288 25.59 13.25 21.52
N ASP A 289 24.97 14.24 22.14
CA ASP A 289 25.65 15.28 22.86
C ASP A 289 26.23 14.81 24.22
N GLU A 290 26.78 15.74 25.02
CA GLU A 290 27.34 15.44 26.34
C GLU A 290 26.31 14.89 27.34
N THR A 291 25.01 15.12 27.11
CA THR A 291 23.90 14.60 27.93
C THR A 291 23.39 13.25 27.47
N GLY A 292 23.84 12.76 26.29
CA GLY A 292 23.37 11.55 25.63
C GLY A 292 22.13 11.75 24.75
N GLN A 293 21.67 13.00 24.58
CA GLN A 293 20.54 13.32 23.72
C GLN A 293 20.99 13.42 22.24
N LEU A 294 20.18 12.86 21.33
CA LEU A 294 20.41 13.01 19.90
C LEU A 294 20.00 14.41 19.42
N PRO A 295 20.83 15.12 18.64
CA PRO A 295 20.49 16.42 18.10
C PRO A 295 19.17 16.41 17.31
N LEU A 296 18.84 15.31 16.59
CA LEU A 296 17.57 15.16 15.91
C LEU A 296 16.39 15.21 16.89
N SER A 297 16.49 14.54 18.04
CA SER A 297 15.44 14.56 19.06
C SER A 297 15.31 15.92 19.72
N ALA A 298 16.44 16.58 20.01
CA ALA A 298 16.45 17.95 20.55
C ALA A 298 15.80 18.95 19.58
N HIS A 299 16.09 18.84 18.29
CA HIS A 299 15.49 19.68 17.25
C HIS A 299 13.99 19.46 17.11
N LEU A 300 13.52 18.20 17.19
CA LEU A 300 12.09 17.90 17.18
C LEU A 300 11.40 18.48 18.43
N GLU A 301 12.02 18.34 19.61
CA GLU A 301 11.52 18.86 20.88
C GLU A 301 11.37 20.37 20.83
N GLU A 302 12.40 21.10 20.35
CA GLU A 302 12.38 22.55 20.15
C GLU A 302 11.25 22.97 19.20
N THR A 303 11.14 22.28 18.06
CA THR A 303 10.10 22.55 17.06
C THR A 303 8.70 22.38 17.66
N LEU A 304 8.45 21.28 18.36
CA LEU A 304 7.15 21.03 19.01
C LEU A 304 6.86 22.02 20.15
N GLY A 305 7.89 22.45 20.88
CA GLY A 305 7.78 23.50 21.90
C GLY A 305 7.31 24.84 21.33
N GLU A 306 7.87 25.26 20.22
CA GLU A 306 7.40 26.49 19.53
C GLU A 306 5.97 26.33 19.00
N MET A 307 5.63 25.17 18.42
CA MET A 307 4.25 24.89 17.97
C MET A 307 3.25 24.86 19.13
N PHE A 308 3.67 24.43 20.31
CA PHE A 308 2.87 24.51 21.52
C PHE A 308 2.61 25.97 21.95
N GLU A 309 3.63 26.83 21.91
CA GLU A 309 3.47 28.28 22.20
C GLU A 309 2.55 28.96 21.19
N GLU A 310 2.56 28.53 19.93
CA GLU A 310 1.67 29.01 18.86
C GLU A 310 0.25 28.44 18.94
N GLY A 311 0.00 27.45 19.82
CA GLY A 311 -1.31 26.81 20.01
C GLY A 311 -1.65 25.78 18.93
N LEU A 312 -0.72 25.37 18.09
CA LEU A 312 -0.90 24.30 17.08
C LEU A 312 -0.78 22.91 17.70
N VAL A 313 -0.04 22.77 18.79
CA VAL A 313 0.10 21.57 19.60
C VAL A 313 -0.46 21.81 20.99
N LEU A 314 -1.33 20.92 21.49
CA LEU A 314 -1.92 21.01 22.82
C LEU A 314 -1.15 20.21 23.86
N ASP A 315 -0.54 19.10 23.44
CA ASP A 315 0.28 18.20 24.28
C ASP A 315 1.19 17.36 23.38
N ALA A 316 2.35 16.96 23.89
CA ALA A 316 3.32 16.17 23.15
C ALA A 316 4.05 15.17 24.04
N ALA A 317 4.26 13.95 23.55
CA ALA A 317 5.10 12.93 24.15
C ALA A 317 6.14 12.46 23.13
N LEU A 318 7.42 12.76 23.38
CA LEU A 318 8.54 12.33 22.55
C LEU A 318 9.03 10.97 23.02
N ALA A 319 9.39 10.09 22.09
CA ALA A 319 10.01 8.82 22.39
C ALA A 319 11.45 9.04 22.89
N GLN A 320 11.74 8.59 24.11
CA GLN A 320 13.06 8.68 24.75
C GLN A 320 13.87 7.39 24.59
N SER A 321 13.30 6.38 23.92
CA SER A 321 13.94 5.08 23.67
C SER A 321 13.32 4.38 22.47
N GLU A 322 14.07 3.44 21.89
CA GLU A 322 13.57 2.60 20.81
C GLU A 322 12.33 1.76 21.22
N ALA A 323 12.21 1.40 22.50
CA ALA A 323 11.04 0.69 23.02
C ALA A 323 9.78 1.58 22.96
N GLN A 324 9.90 2.87 23.32
CA GLN A 324 8.80 3.82 23.23
C GLN A 324 8.44 4.13 21.77
N ARG A 325 9.44 4.28 20.89
CA ARG A 325 9.22 4.43 19.45
C ARG A 325 8.43 3.24 18.89
N ARG A 326 8.84 2.01 19.21
CA ARG A 326 8.13 0.79 18.78
C ARG A 326 6.69 0.76 19.30
N LEU A 327 6.46 1.12 20.56
CA LEU A 327 5.11 1.19 21.11
C LEU A 327 4.24 2.18 20.33
N MET A 328 4.75 3.34 19.95
CA MET A 328 3.99 4.31 19.14
C MET A 328 3.61 3.75 17.77
N TRP A 329 4.52 3.00 17.13
CA TRP A 329 4.23 2.28 15.89
C TRP A 329 3.22 1.15 16.10
N GLU A 330 3.36 0.34 17.14
CA GLU A 330 2.41 -0.73 17.46
C GLU A 330 0.99 -0.19 17.67
N ILE A 331 0.85 0.96 18.34
CA ILE A 331 -0.41 1.68 18.50
C ILE A 331 -1.00 2.03 17.13
N ARG A 332 -0.22 2.53 16.19
CA ARG A 332 -0.70 2.89 14.85
C ARG A 332 -1.02 1.65 13.99
N GLU A 333 -0.16 0.65 14.01
CA GLU A 333 -0.29 -0.58 13.21
C GLU A 333 -1.44 -1.49 13.67
N ALA A 334 -1.87 -1.37 14.93
CA ALA A 334 -3.05 -2.08 15.46
C ALA A 334 -4.35 -1.75 14.69
N ALA A 335 -4.36 -0.68 13.89
CA ALA A 335 -5.50 -0.27 13.06
C ALA A 335 -6.02 -1.38 12.14
N ALA A 336 -5.13 -2.20 11.57
CA ALA A 336 -5.51 -3.29 10.67
C ALA A 336 -6.37 -4.35 11.39
N GLU A 337 -6.01 -4.70 12.63
CA GLU A 337 -6.75 -5.65 13.47
C GLU A 337 -8.04 -5.03 13.98
N ILE A 338 -7.96 -3.81 14.53
CA ILE A 338 -9.08 -3.11 15.17
C ILE A 338 -10.20 -2.82 14.17
N SER A 339 -9.85 -2.41 12.96
CA SER A 339 -10.84 -2.05 11.94
C SER A 339 -11.77 -3.20 11.53
N VAL A 340 -11.35 -4.45 11.69
CA VAL A 340 -12.16 -5.63 11.35
C VAL A 340 -12.78 -6.32 12.56
N ALA A 341 -12.56 -5.81 13.77
CA ALA A 341 -12.99 -6.44 15.02
C ALA A 341 -14.52 -6.38 15.24
N ILE A 342 -15.21 -5.41 14.62
CA ILE A 342 -16.66 -5.24 14.69
C ILE A 342 -17.29 -5.62 13.36
N LYS A 343 -18.42 -6.33 13.39
CA LYS A 343 -19.19 -6.73 12.21
C LYS A 343 -20.65 -6.30 12.36
N PRO A 344 -21.35 -5.92 11.27
CA PRO A 344 -20.82 -5.80 9.89
C PRO A 344 -19.82 -4.66 9.76
N VAL A 345 -18.99 -4.71 8.70
CA VAL A 345 -17.92 -3.73 8.45
C VAL A 345 -17.86 -3.32 6.98
N VAL A 346 -17.68 -2.03 6.76
CA VAL A 346 -17.35 -1.43 5.46
C VAL A 346 -15.97 -0.77 5.57
N ILE A 347 -15.02 -1.22 4.77
CA ILE A 347 -13.66 -0.70 4.74
C ILE A 347 -13.51 0.18 3.52
N ASN A 348 -13.36 1.49 3.73
CA ASN A 348 -13.05 2.45 2.68
C ASN A 348 -11.58 2.86 2.80
N ASP A 349 -10.88 2.81 1.69
CA ASP A 349 -9.52 3.25 1.50
C ASP A 349 -9.54 4.42 0.51
N LEU A 350 -9.50 5.64 1.05
CA LEU A 350 -9.83 6.87 0.36
C LEU A 350 -8.61 7.78 0.27
N CYS A 351 -8.58 8.65 -0.75
CA CYS A 351 -7.61 9.75 -0.80
C CYS A 351 -8.32 11.05 -1.15
N LEU A 352 -7.95 12.12 -0.43
CA LEU A 352 -8.51 13.46 -0.58
C LEU A 352 -7.38 14.51 -0.57
N PRO A 353 -7.61 15.69 -1.19
CA PRO A 353 -6.73 16.83 -0.95
C PRO A 353 -6.60 17.11 0.56
N LEU A 354 -5.39 17.39 1.03
CA LEU A 354 -5.06 17.47 2.46
C LEU A 354 -5.96 18.45 3.21
N ASP A 355 -6.21 19.61 2.62
CA ASP A 355 -7.05 20.69 3.16
C ASP A 355 -8.56 20.39 3.18
N GLN A 356 -8.98 19.24 2.62
CA GLN A 356 -10.38 18.84 2.56
C GLN A 356 -10.72 17.71 3.53
N ILE A 357 -9.76 17.12 4.22
CA ILE A 357 -9.96 15.95 5.08
C ILE A 357 -10.94 16.26 6.22
N GLU A 358 -10.79 17.38 6.90
CA GLU A 358 -11.70 17.78 7.99
C GLU A 358 -13.14 17.96 7.51
N SER A 359 -13.30 18.63 6.36
CA SER A 359 -14.61 18.80 5.71
C SER A 359 -15.23 17.46 5.34
N PHE A 360 -14.42 16.53 4.81
CA PHE A 360 -14.87 15.17 4.50
C PHE A 360 -15.37 14.45 5.76
N LEU A 361 -14.61 14.42 6.83
CA LEU A 361 -14.98 13.74 8.08
C LEU A 361 -16.30 14.30 8.66
N SER A 362 -16.47 15.62 8.62
CA SER A 362 -17.70 16.29 9.07
C SER A 362 -18.92 15.95 8.18
N ARG A 363 -18.76 16.02 6.85
CA ARG A 363 -19.79 15.66 5.88
C ARG A 363 -20.19 14.19 6.00
N ALA A 364 -19.19 13.28 6.06
CA ALA A 364 -19.42 11.85 6.21
C ALA A 364 -20.21 11.56 7.48
N LYS A 365 -19.78 12.10 8.63
CA LYS A 365 -20.51 11.94 9.90
C LYS A 365 -21.95 12.39 9.79
N THR A 366 -22.22 13.55 9.22
CA THR A 366 -23.59 14.09 9.07
C THR A 366 -24.44 13.20 8.16
N THR A 367 -23.92 12.81 7.00
CA THR A 367 -24.63 12.00 6.02
C THR A 367 -24.90 10.59 6.54
N LEU A 368 -23.91 9.95 7.14
CA LEU A 368 -24.06 8.59 7.67
C LEU A 368 -25.00 8.55 8.89
N SER A 369 -24.97 9.58 9.76
CA SER A 369 -25.93 9.69 10.89
C SER A 369 -27.37 9.78 10.43
N ALA A 370 -27.64 10.38 9.26
CA ALA A 370 -28.99 10.46 8.70
C ALA A 370 -29.45 9.13 8.09
N LEU A 371 -28.53 8.31 7.56
CA LEU A 371 -28.82 7.01 6.97
C LEU A 371 -28.91 5.90 8.03
N ASP A 372 -28.04 5.94 9.00
CA ASP A 372 -27.93 4.96 10.09
C ASP A 372 -27.54 5.67 11.40
N PRO A 373 -28.51 6.07 12.24
CA PRO A 373 -28.22 6.71 13.52
C PRO A 373 -27.39 5.86 14.49
N GLY A 374 -27.29 4.56 14.26
CA GLY A 374 -26.57 3.61 15.10
C GLY A 374 -25.17 3.23 14.57
N PHE A 375 -24.72 3.83 13.46
CA PHE A 375 -23.41 3.49 12.91
C PHE A 375 -22.25 3.87 13.84
N GLY A 376 -21.15 3.14 13.72
CA GLY A 376 -19.87 3.48 14.33
C GLY A 376 -18.78 3.69 13.30
N THR A 377 -17.65 4.25 13.73
CA THR A 377 -16.46 4.42 12.86
C THR A 377 -15.18 3.96 13.54
N CYS A 378 -14.19 3.66 12.72
CA CYS A 378 -12.79 3.55 13.11
C CYS A 378 -11.96 4.20 11.99
N VAL A 379 -11.38 5.35 12.27
CA VAL A 379 -10.66 6.15 11.28
C VAL A 379 -9.20 6.19 11.66
N VAL A 380 -8.32 5.96 10.69
CA VAL A 380 -6.90 6.30 10.76
C VAL A 380 -6.49 6.86 9.41
N ALA A 381 -5.47 7.72 9.36
CA ALA A 381 -5.05 8.31 8.10
C ALA A 381 -3.54 8.49 8.05
N HIS A 382 -2.96 8.22 6.88
CA HIS A 382 -1.68 8.80 6.47
C HIS A 382 -1.94 10.26 6.12
N LEU A 383 -1.99 11.13 7.16
CA LEU A 383 -2.45 12.52 6.99
C LEU A 383 -1.49 13.31 6.08
N GLY A 384 -0.24 12.87 5.99
CA GLY A 384 0.78 13.56 5.18
C GLY A 384 0.59 13.44 3.66
N ASP A 385 -0.16 12.45 3.18
CA ASP A 385 -0.42 12.22 1.74
C ASP A 385 -1.91 12.15 1.38
N GLY A 386 -2.80 12.32 2.37
CA GLY A 386 -4.24 12.41 2.16
C GLY A 386 -4.97 11.06 2.13
N ASN A 387 -4.29 9.96 2.40
CA ASN A 387 -4.92 8.64 2.46
C ASN A 387 -5.63 8.43 3.81
N ILE A 388 -6.91 8.06 3.73
CA ILE A 388 -7.79 7.83 4.89
C ILE A 388 -8.34 6.41 4.83
N HIS A 389 -8.04 5.62 5.84
CA HIS A 389 -8.72 4.36 6.11
C HIS A 389 -9.98 4.65 6.92
N TYR A 390 -11.09 4.80 6.23
CA TYR A 390 -12.39 5.17 6.81
C TYR A 390 -13.26 3.94 6.96
N THR A 391 -13.15 3.26 8.11
CA THR A 391 -13.95 2.09 8.42
C THR A 391 -15.28 2.52 9.04
N VAL A 392 -16.38 1.97 8.52
CA VAL A 392 -17.76 2.16 9.03
C VAL A 392 -18.28 0.84 9.55
N TYR A 393 -18.94 0.89 10.70
CA TYR A 393 -19.65 -0.23 11.31
C TYR A 393 -21.14 0.02 11.20
N PRO A 394 -21.82 -0.53 10.17
CA PRO A 394 -23.28 -0.42 10.05
C PRO A 394 -24.01 -1.03 11.24
N SER A 395 -25.12 -0.44 11.67
CA SER A 395 -25.96 -1.02 12.72
C SER A 395 -26.70 -2.30 12.27
N ALA A 396 -26.86 -2.49 10.94
CA ALA A 396 -27.43 -3.68 10.32
C ALA A 396 -26.70 -4.03 8.99
N PRO A 397 -26.65 -5.32 8.60
CA PRO A 397 -25.91 -5.75 7.40
C PRO A 397 -26.40 -5.14 6.08
N ASP A 398 -27.69 -4.87 5.94
CA ASP A 398 -28.33 -4.28 4.76
C ASP A 398 -28.03 -2.80 4.57
N LEU A 399 -27.47 -2.14 5.58
CA LEU A 399 -27.01 -0.75 5.51
C LEU A 399 -25.57 -0.62 5.00
N ALA A 400 -24.82 -1.73 4.85
CA ALA A 400 -23.43 -1.69 4.44
C ALA A 400 -23.21 -1.02 3.07
N ASP A 401 -23.95 -1.47 2.04
CA ASP A 401 -23.85 -0.88 0.70
C ASP A 401 -24.32 0.57 0.64
N PRO A 402 -25.49 0.96 1.20
CA PRO A 402 -25.90 2.36 1.26
C PRO A 402 -24.89 3.29 1.94
N LEU A 403 -24.28 2.86 3.04
CA LEU A 403 -23.27 3.67 3.74
C LEU A 403 -21.98 3.79 2.94
N MET A 404 -21.52 2.69 2.31
CA MET A 404 -20.36 2.71 1.41
C MET A 404 -20.59 3.67 0.25
N GLU A 405 -21.76 3.60 -0.40
CA GLU A 405 -22.09 4.46 -1.53
C GLU A 405 -22.13 5.94 -1.12
N ALA A 406 -22.71 6.25 0.04
CA ALA A 406 -22.76 7.62 0.54
C ALA A 406 -21.33 8.19 0.81
N VAL A 407 -20.45 7.39 1.40
CA VAL A 407 -19.03 7.79 1.60
C VAL A 407 -18.35 8.08 0.26
N GLU A 408 -18.45 7.15 -0.70
CA GLU A 408 -17.80 7.29 -2.00
C GLU A 408 -18.39 8.44 -2.85
N ASP A 409 -19.67 8.76 -2.67
CA ASP A 409 -20.29 9.92 -3.34
C ASP A 409 -19.73 11.24 -2.80
N ILE A 410 -19.54 11.34 -1.48
CA ILE A 410 -18.87 12.50 -0.87
C ILE A 410 -17.44 12.65 -1.40
N VAL A 411 -16.68 11.54 -1.45
CA VAL A 411 -15.31 11.53 -1.98
C VAL A 411 -15.27 12.01 -3.43
N LYS A 412 -16.18 11.53 -4.28
CA LYS A 412 -16.29 11.96 -5.67
C LYS A 412 -16.60 13.46 -5.80
N ASP A 413 -17.57 13.96 -5.02
CA ASP A 413 -17.93 15.39 -5.00
C ASP A 413 -16.73 16.27 -4.60
N MET A 414 -15.87 15.76 -3.73
CA MET A 414 -14.66 16.43 -3.26
C MET A 414 -13.43 16.14 -4.15
N ARG A 415 -13.63 15.52 -5.34
CA ARG A 415 -12.57 15.16 -6.30
C ARG A 415 -11.50 14.23 -5.72
N GLY A 416 -11.85 13.44 -4.71
CA GLY A 416 -11.00 12.42 -4.13
C GLY A 416 -11.02 11.10 -4.90
N SER A 417 -10.27 10.12 -4.39
CA SER A 417 -10.23 8.75 -4.87
C SER A 417 -10.90 7.80 -3.89
N PHE A 418 -11.73 6.87 -4.38
CA PHE A 418 -12.32 5.79 -3.59
C PHE A 418 -11.39 4.58 -3.44
N SER A 419 -10.19 4.66 -3.97
CA SER A 419 -9.13 3.67 -3.77
C SER A 419 -7.77 4.36 -3.79
N ALA A 420 -7.16 4.52 -2.60
CA ALA A 420 -5.87 5.17 -2.43
C ALA A 420 -4.71 4.20 -2.71
N GLU A 421 -4.68 3.06 -1.99
CA GLU A 421 -3.58 2.09 -2.01
C GLU A 421 -4.01 0.68 -2.45
N HIS A 422 -5.23 0.24 -2.06
CA HIS A 422 -5.63 -1.17 -2.12
C HIS A 422 -5.90 -1.70 -3.54
N GLY A 423 -5.96 -0.84 -4.55
CA GLY A 423 -6.37 -1.20 -5.90
C GLY A 423 -7.89 -1.43 -6.00
N ILE A 424 -8.32 -2.00 -7.10
CA ILE A 424 -9.73 -2.23 -7.43
C ILE A 424 -10.13 -3.71 -7.24
N GLY A 425 -9.34 -4.63 -7.78
CA GLY A 425 -9.61 -6.05 -7.73
C GLY A 425 -11.02 -6.41 -8.19
N LEU A 426 -11.70 -7.24 -7.40
CA LEU A 426 -13.14 -7.55 -7.55
C LEU A 426 -14.03 -6.62 -6.72
N SER A 427 -13.59 -6.28 -5.51
CA SER A 427 -14.46 -5.64 -4.51
C SER A 427 -14.90 -4.24 -4.90
N LYS A 428 -14.07 -3.47 -5.62
CA LYS A 428 -14.34 -2.09 -6.03
C LYS A 428 -14.81 -1.94 -7.50
N LEU A 429 -15.08 -3.03 -8.23
CA LEU A 429 -15.65 -2.96 -9.58
C LEU A 429 -17.00 -2.20 -9.63
N PRO A 430 -17.94 -2.37 -8.68
CA PRO A 430 -19.15 -1.56 -8.64
C PRO A 430 -18.84 -0.06 -8.52
N SER A 431 -17.89 0.33 -7.69
CA SER A 431 -17.45 1.73 -7.52
C SER A 431 -16.82 2.29 -8.81
N MET A 432 -15.99 1.47 -9.49
CA MET A 432 -15.46 1.83 -10.82
C MET A 432 -16.56 2.15 -11.83
N ARG A 433 -17.59 1.29 -11.94
CA ARG A 433 -18.72 1.50 -12.86
C ARG A 433 -19.48 2.78 -12.58
N ARG A 434 -19.68 3.11 -11.30
CA ARG A 434 -20.53 4.24 -10.89
C ARG A 434 -19.79 5.58 -10.85
N ARG A 435 -18.49 5.56 -10.54
CA ARG A 435 -17.78 6.79 -10.16
C ARG A 435 -16.62 7.17 -11.06
N LYS A 436 -16.01 6.22 -11.76
CA LYS A 436 -14.91 6.54 -12.67
C LYS A 436 -15.44 7.25 -13.92
N ASP A 437 -14.68 8.23 -14.38
CA ASP A 437 -14.99 8.95 -15.61
C ASP A 437 -15.20 7.98 -16.79
N PRO A 438 -16.31 8.09 -17.56
CA PRO A 438 -16.62 7.15 -18.65
C PRO A 438 -15.56 7.14 -19.75
N VAL A 439 -14.98 8.30 -20.10
CA VAL A 439 -13.93 8.40 -21.12
C VAL A 439 -12.66 7.73 -20.63
N ALA A 440 -12.32 7.92 -19.33
CA ALA A 440 -11.19 7.22 -18.72
C ALA A 440 -11.37 5.68 -18.75
N LEU A 441 -12.59 5.19 -18.47
CA LEU A 441 -12.89 3.75 -18.57
C LEU A 441 -12.75 3.22 -19.99
N GLU A 442 -13.20 3.99 -20.99
CA GLU A 442 -13.04 3.65 -22.41
C GLU A 442 -11.56 3.54 -22.78
N MET A 443 -10.74 4.52 -22.40
CA MET A 443 -9.30 4.50 -22.67
C MET A 443 -8.59 3.36 -21.95
N MET A 444 -8.94 3.06 -20.69
CA MET A 444 -8.39 1.91 -19.96
C MET A 444 -8.72 0.59 -20.66
N ARG A 445 -9.94 0.42 -21.21
CA ARG A 445 -10.31 -0.78 -21.99
C ARG A 445 -9.53 -0.87 -23.30
N ALA A 446 -9.29 0.26 -23.97
CA ALA A 446 -8.47 0.31 -25.18
C ALA A 446 -7.01 -0.11 -24.89
N VAL A 447 -6.44 0.38 -23.80
CA VAL A 447 -5.11 -0.04 -23.32
C VAL A 447 -5.09 -1.54 -23.01
N LYS A 448 -6.07 -2.05 -22.25
CA LYS A 448 -6.21 -3.49 -21.97
C LYS A 448 -6.27 -4.32 -23.24
N ALA A 449 -7.08 -3.93 -24.22
CA ALA A 449 -7.20 -4.64 -25.50
C ALA A 449 -5.90 -4.63 -26.33
N ALA A 450 -5.08 -3.58 -26.20
CA ALA A 450 -3.78 -3.51 -26.88
C ALA A 450 -2.75 -4.46 -26.26
N PHE A 451 -2.72 -4.60 -24.93
CA PHE A 451 -1.77 -5.46 -24.21
C PHE A 451 -2.24 -6.93 -24.12
N ASP A 452 -3.54 -7.15 -24.05
CA ASP A 452 -4.14 -8.48 -23.87
C ASP A 452 -5.42 -8.60 -24.72
N PRO A 453 -5.29 -8.78 -26.04
CA PRO A 453 -6.44 -8.80 -26.95
C PRO A 453 -7.40 -9.97 -26.73
N LYS A 454 -6.94 -11.06 -26.08
CA LYS A 454 -7.76 -12.21 -25.72
C LYS A 454 -8.38 -12.13 -24.34
N GLY A 455 -7.96 -11.17 -23.52
CA GLY A 455 -8.48 -10.96 -22.17
C GLY A 455 -8.14 -12.09 -21.20
N ILE A 456 -7.00 -12.78 -21.38
CA ILE A 456 -6.61 -13.90 -20.53
C ILE A 456 -5.97 -13.48 -19.20
N LEU A 457 -5.36 -12.28 -19.14
CA LEU A 457 -4.66 -11.80 -17.95
C LEU A 457 -5.65 -11.20 -16.94
N ASN A 458 -5.71 -11.79 -15.77
CA ASN A 458 -6.51 -11.39 -14.63
C ASN A 458 -7.93 -10.92 -14.98
N PRO A 459 -8.71 -11.74 -15.71
CA PRO A 459 -9.99 -11.33 -16.28
C PRO A 459 -11.02 -11.00 -15.20
N GLY A 460 -11.90 -10.02 -15.52
CA GLY A 460 -12.99 -9.60 -14.64
C GLY A 460 -12.55 -8.84 -13.39
N LYS A 461 -11.35 -8.30 -13.38
CA LYS A 461 -10.80 -7.48 -12.29
C LYS A 461 -10.31 -6.14 -12.80
N THR A 462 -10.21 -5.15 -11.92
CA THR A 462 -9.72 -3.78 -12.19
C THR A 462 -10.61 -3.00 -13.13
N LEU A 463 -11.04 -3.57 -14.25
CA LEU A 463 -11.93 -2.94 -15.24
C LEU A 463 -13.29 -3.62 -15.25
N PRO A 464 -14.38 -2.85 -15.08
CA PRO A 464 -15.75 -3.36 -15.12
C PRO A 464 -16.26 -3.65 -16.54
#